data_d82a3af432ba9b26d5942cba302fff6f
#
_entry.id   d82a3af432ba9b26d5942cba302fff6f
#
_cell.length_a   1.000
_cell.length_b   1.000
_cell.length_c   1.000
_cell.angle_alpha   90.00
_cell.angle_beta   90.00
_cell.angle_gamma   90.00
#
_symmetry.space_group_name_H-M   'P 1'
#
loop_
_entity.id
_entity.type
_entity.pdbx_description
1 polymer ?
#
loop_
_entity_poly.entity_id
_entity_poly.type
_entity_poly.pdbx_seq_one_letter_code
_entity_poly.pdbx_strand_id
1 'polypeptide(L)'
;EMCEPACIKYTSGANFTCSDLTTAKAVAKRTYEAAVELFASLCKQYGLDPMKDGVIISHREGCARGLASNHGDPEHLWNQLGTGYTMNGFRKAVQAAMKGGGVTTTPNTGNAATGGTGATVKPYLVRVTISDLYIRKGPGTNYGKNGFIKPGVYTIVEERTGAGASKWGKLKSGAGWISLDYAKAV
;
A
#
# COMPACT_ATOMS: atom_id res chain seq x y z
N GLU A 1 10.50 -14.50 0.44
CA GLU A 1 9.07 -14.63 0.13
C GLU A 1 8.25 -14.66 1.42
N MET A 2 7.09 -13.99 1.44
CA MET A 2 6.18 -14.02 2.57
C MET A 2 5.24 -15.20 2.45
N CYS A 3 5.06 -15.98 3.54
CA CYS A 3 4.13 -17.10 3.55
C CYS A 3 2.68 -16.64 3.37
N GLU A 4 1.94 -17.35 2.54
CA GLU A 4 0.52 -17.12 2.29
C GLU A 4 -0.36 -18.06 3.16
N PRO A 5 -1.59 -17.63 3.49
CA PRO A 5 -2.52 -18.46 4.24
C PRO A 5 -2.97 -19.67 3.43
N ALA A 6 -2.96 -20.86 4.03
CA ALA A 6 -3.42 -22.10 3.37
C ALA A 6 -4.94 -22.09 3.05
N CYS A 7 -5.70 -21.19 3.65
CA CYS A 7 -7.15 -21.05 3.43
C CYS A 7 -7.51 -20.14 2.24
N ILE A 8 -6.52 -19.66 1.46
CA ILE A 8 -6.78 -18.97 0.20
C ILE A 8 -6.64 -19.93 -0.99
N LYS A 9 -7.40 -19.67 -2.05
CA LYS A 9 -7.31 -20.40 -3.31
C LYS A 9 -7.36 -19.41 -4.47
N TYR A 10 -6.28 -19.35 -5.25
CA TYR A 10 -6.20 -18.51 -6.44
C TYR A 10 -7.23 -18.91 -7.49
N THR A 11 -7.84 -17.93 -8.11
CA THR A 11 -8.86 -18.11 -9.15
C THR A 11 -8.40 -17.61 -10.51
N SER A 12 -7.80 -16.42 -10.57
CA SER A 12 -7.28 -15.85 -11.81
C SER A 12 -6.21 -14.79 -11.49
N GLY A 13 -5.01 -14.95 -12.00
CA GLY A 13 -3.89 -14.06 -11.72
C GLY A 13 -3.65 -13.92 -10.21
N ALA A 14 -3.64 -12.71 -9.71
CA ALA A 14 -3.47 -12.41 -8.27
C ALA A 14 -4.77 -12.44 -7.45
N ASN A 15 -5.91 -12.82 -8.06
CA ASN A 15 -7.20 -12.90 -7.35
C ASN A 15 -7.37 -14.26 -6.68
N PHE A 16 -7.92 -14.28 -5.48
CA PHE A 16 -8.19 -15.52 -4.74
C PHE A 16 -9.53 -15.46 -4.00
N THR A 17 -10.05 -16.62 -3.66
CA THR A 17 -11.10 -16.80 -2.67
C THR A 17 -10.47 -17.16 -1.32
N CYS A 18 -11.13 -16.84 -0.21
CA CYS A 18 -10.66 -17.15 1.14
C CYS A 18 -11.80 -17.82 1.90
N SER A 19 -11.54 -19.05 2.38
CA SER A 19 -12.53 -19.83 3.14
C SER A 19 -12.59 -19.46 4.62
N ASP A 20 -11.51 -18.87 5.17
CA ASP A 20 -11.44 -18.40 6.56
C ASP A 20 -10.63 -17.11 6.63
N LEU A 21 -11.36 -15.99 6.57
CA LEU A 21 -10.77 -14.66 6.59
C LEU A 21 -10.04 -14.34 7.91
N THR A 22 -10.53 -14.87 9.02
CA THR A 22 -9.93 -14.63 10.35
C THR A 22 -8.57 -15.27 10.43
N THR A 23 -8.47 -16.54 10.07
CA THR A 23 -7.20 -17.27 9.99
C THR A 23 -6.27 -16.64 8.96
N ALA A 24 -6.77 -16.26 7.79
CA ALA A 24 -5.97 -15.62 6.76
C ALA A 24 -5.33 -14.31 7.25
N LYS A 25 -6.09 -13.44 7.90
CA LYS A 25 -5.58 -12.21 8.50
C LYS A 25 -4.56 -12.45 9.60
N ALA A 26 -4.77 -13.47 10.43
CA ALA A 26 -3.84 -13.84 11.50
C ALA A 26 -2.50 -14.34 10.92
N VAL A 27 -2.53 -15.13 9.84
CA VAL A 27 -1.31 -15.57 9.13
C VAL A 27 -0.62 -14.36 8.51
N ALA A 28 -1.33 -13.53 7.75
CA ALA A 28 -0.76 -12.33 7.13
C ALA A 28 -0.11 -11.39 8.17
N LYS A 29 -0.73 -11.25 9.36
CA LYS A 29 -0.17 -10.48 10.47
C LYS A 29 1.16 -11.07 10.94
N ARG A 30 1.22 -12.37 11.26
CA ARG A 30 2.45 -13.01 11.72
C ARG A 30 3.57 -12.92 10.70
N THR A 31 3.25 -13.13 9.42
CA THR A 31 4.23 -13.03 8.33
C THR A 31 4.74 -11.59 8.17
N TYR A 32 3.85 -10.61 8.26
CA TYR A 32 4.22 -9.19 8.24
C TYR A 32 5.17 -8.84 9.40
N GLU A 33 4.87 -9.27 10.62
CA GLU A 33 5.69 -9.04 11.82
C GLU A 33 7.07 -9.67 11.67
N ALA A 34 7.14 -10.93 11.28
CA ALA A 34 8.41 -11.63 11.04
C ALA A 34 9.24 -10.96 9.94
N ALA A 35 8.59 -10.49 8.88
CA ALA A 35 9.26 -9.76 7.81
C ALA A 35 9.80 -8.40 8.31
N VAL A 36 9.05 -7.68 9.13
CA VAL A 36 9.53 -6.41 9.74
C VAL A 36 10.80 -6.65 10.56
N GLU A 37 10.83 -7.69 11.40
CA GLU A 37 12.01 -8.05 12.21
C GLU A 37 13.20 -8.42 11.34
N LEU A 38 13.00 -9.25 10.31
CA LEU A 38 14.04 -9.65 9.39
C LEU A 38 14.63 -8.44 8.64
N PHE A 39 13.78 -7.61 8.06
CA PHE A 39 14.24 -6.43 7.31
C PHE A 39 14.90 -5.39 8.22
N ALA A 40 14.45 -5.25 9.47
CA ALA A 40 15.12 -4.38 10.45
C ALA A 40 16.52 -4.90 10.79
N SER A 41 16.67 -6.22 10.93
CA SER A 41 17.99 -6.85 11.13
C SER A 41 18.92 -6.64 9.94
N LEU A 42 18.43 -6.86 8.71
CA LEU A 42 19.20 -6.66 7.48
C LEU A 42 19.59 -5.18 7.30
N CYS A 43 18.66 -4.27 7.50
CA CYS A 43 18.94 -2.83 7.40
C CYS A 43 20.01 -2.38 8.42
N LYS A 44 19.96 -2.90 9.65
CA LYS A 44 21.04 -2.66 10.65
C LYS A 44 22.37 -3.23 10.22
N GLN A 45 22.38 -4.48 9.78
CA GLN A 45 23.60 -5.19 9.39
C GLN A 45 24.32 -4.50 8.23
N TYR A 46 23.57 -3.98 7.26
CA TYR A 46 24.14 -3.36 6.06
C TYR A 46 24.10 -1.83 6.05
N GLY A 47 23.73 -1.19 7.17
CA GLY A 47 23.69 0.27 7.28
C GLY A 47 22.67 0.91 6.32
N LEU A 48 21.55 0.26 6.04
CA LEU A 48 20.57 0.72 5.08
C LEU A 48 19.47 1.53 5.77
N ASP A 49 19.01 2.61 5.12
CA ASP A 49 17.83 3.34 5.53
C ASP A 49 16.58 2.72 4.86
N PRO A 50 15.66 2.10 5.64
CA PRO A 50 14.46 1.48 5.08
C PRO A 50 13.50 2.47 4.41
N MET A 51 13.64 3.76 4.71
CA MET A 51 12.82 4.82 4.10
C MET A 51 13.39 5.38 2.80
N LYS A 52 14.68 5.07 2.51
CA LYS A 52 15.32 5.50 1.26
C LYS A 52 14.71 4.75 0.07
N ASP A 53 14.44 5.47 -1.00
CA ASP A 53 13.90 4.88 -2.23
C ASP A 53 14.82 3.76 -2.76
N GLY A 54 14.20 2.64 -3.15
CA GLY A 54 14.90 1.47 -3.70
C GLY A 54 15.52 0.52 -2.68
N VAL A 55 15.56 0.84 -1.38
CA VAL A 55 16.14 -0.03 -0.34
C VAL A 55 15.21 -1.20 -0.02
N ILE A 56 13.96 -0.93 0.24
CA ILE A 56 12.93 -1.95 0.41
C ILE A 56 11.86 -1.71 -0.65
N ILE A 57 11.73 -2.63 -1.57
CA ILE A 57 10.71 -2.60 -2.62
C ILE A 57 9.91 -3.91 -2.61
N SER A 58 8.62 -3.81 -2.94
CA SER A 58 7.81 -5.00 -3.20
C SER A 58 8.10 -5.54 -4.60
N HIS A 59 7.64 -6.76 -4.89
CA HIS A 59 7.70 -7.32 -6.23
C HIS A 59 6.99 -6.39 -7.23
N ARG A 60 5.83 -5.90 -6.87
CA ARG A 60 5.06 -4.93 -7.66
C ARG A 60 5.83 -3.64 -7.95
N GLU A 61 6.48 -3.05 -6.94
CA GLU A 61 7.32 -1.87 -7.11
C GLU A 61 8.57 -2.18 -7.98
N GLY A 62 9.12 -3.38 -7.83
CA GLY A 62 10.22 -3.90 -8.66
C GLY A 62 9.80 -4.03 -10.12
N CYS A 63 8.62 -4.59 -10.40
CA CYS A 63 8.07 -4.67 -11.75
C CYS A 63 7.90 -3.27 -12.38
N ALA A 64 7.35 -2.31 -11.63
CA ALA A 64 7.19 -0.94 -12.10
C ALA A 64 8.52 -0.24 -12.43
N ARG A 65 9.63 -0.75 -11.91
CA ARG A 65 11.01 -0.27 -12.16
C ARG A 65 11.76 -1.09 -13.23
N GLY A 66 11.10 -2.11 -13.81
CA GLY A 66 11.75 -3.02 -14.75
C GLY A 66 12.75 -4.00 -14.10
N LEU A 67 12.68 -4.20 -12.79
CA LEU A 67 13.61 -5.04 -12.03
C LEU A 67 13.03 -6.42 -11.69
N ALA A 68 11.73 -6.63 -11.88
CA ALA A 68 11.03 -7.87 -11.54
C ALA A 68 9.90 -8.17 -12.52
N SER A 69 9.45 -9.43 -12.54
CA SER A 69 8.27 -9.87 -13.28
C SER A 69 6.98 -9.25 -12.74
N ASN A 70 5.89 -9.37 -13.52
CA ASN A 70 4.61 -8.76 -13.14
C ASN A 70 3.86 -9.61 -12.10
N HIS A 71 4.20 -9.41 -10.82
CA HIS A 71 3.49 -9.98 -9.69
C HIS A 71 3.01 -8.90 -8.71
N GLY A 72 1.96 -9.20 -7.96
CA GLY A 72 1.30 -8.22 -7.08
C GLY A 72 1.70 -8.28 -5.61
N ASP A 73 2.64 -9.16 -5.25
CA ASP A 73 3.00 -9.46 -3.87
C ASP A 73 3.91 -8.37 -3.23
N PRO A 74 3.76 -8.18 -1.94
CA PRO A 74 2.74 -8.76 -1.05
C PRO A 74 1.40 -8.00 -1.05
N GLU A 75 1.29 -6.89 -1.78
CA GLU A 75 0.15 -5.97 -1.69
C GLU A 75 -1.16 -6.60 -2.18
N HIS A 76 -1.11 -7.53 -3.14
CA HIS A 76 -2.31 -8.23 -3.60
C HIS A 76 -3.00 -8.99 -2.46
N LEU A 77 -2.21 -9.70 -1.63
CA LEU A 77 -2.68 -10.43 -0.47
C LEU A 77 -3.25 -9.48 0.59
N TRP A 78 -2.49 -8.46 0.97
CA TRP A 78 -2.89 -7.49 1.99
C TRP A 78 -4.18 -6.77 1.63
N ASN A 79 -4.31 -6.36 0.36
CA ASN A 79 -5.48 -5.63 -0.13
C ASN A 79 -6.74 -6.51 -0.17
N GLN A 80 -6.62 -7.75 -0.65
CA GLN A 80 -7.78 -8.64 -0.76
C GLN A 80 -8.24 -9.13 0.61
N LEU A 81 -7.33 -9.37 1.54
CA LEU A 81 -7.68 -9.69 2.93
C LEU A 81 -8.18 -8.48 3.73
N GLY A 82 -8.03 -7.26 3.22
CA GLY A 82 -8.43 -6.04 3.94
C GLY A 82 -7.65 -5.84 5.25
N THR A 83 -6.33 -6.09 5.24
CA THR A 83 -5.46 -5.93 6.41
C THR A 83 -5.12 -4.48 6.71
N GLY A 84 -5.21 -3.59 5.72
CA GLY A 84 -4.75 -2.21 5.81
C GLY A 84 -3.23 -2.03 5.71
N TYR A 85 -2.46 -3.10 5.48
CA TYR A 85 -1.01 -2.99 5.30
C TYR A 85 -0.66 -2.33 3.97
N THR A 86 0.43 -1.56 3.98
CA THR A 86 1.00 -0.90 2.81
C THR A 86 2.52 -1.00 2.84
N MET A 87 3.19 -0.89 1.69
CA MET A 87 4.65 -0.89 1.66
C MET A 87 5.26 0.29 2.42
N ASN A 88 4.62 1.46 2.40
CA ASN A 88 5.07 2.60 3.20
C ASN A 88 4.90 2.33 4.71
N GLY A 89 3.79 1.72 5.11
CA GLY A 89 3.57 1.24 6.50
C GLY A 89 4.62 0.21 6.91
N PHE A 90 4.95 -0.71 6.02
CA PHE A 90 6.00 -1.72 6.24
C PHE A 90 7.37 -1.08 6.48
N ARG A 91 7.81 -0.16 5.60
CA ARG A 91 9.09 0.57 5.76
C ARG A 91 9.17 1.33 7.08
N LYS A 92 8.08 2.00 7.48
CA LYS A 92 8.00 2.69 8.78
C LYS A 92 8.08 1.73 9.96
N ALA A 93 7.43 0.57 9.88
CA ALA A 93 7.52 -0.48 10.89
C ALA A 93 8.95 -1.02 11.01
N VAL A 94 9.62 -1.26 9.90
CA VAL A 94 11.05 -1.65 9.86
C VAL A 94 11.92 -0.58 10.52
N GLN A 95 11.72 0.71 10.18
CA GLN A 95 12.47 1.81 10.79
C GLN A 95 12.25 1.89 12.32
N ALA A 96 11.01 1.68 12.78
CA ALA A 96 10.69 1.66 14.21
C ALA A 96 11.37 0.49 14.91
N ALA A 97 11.35 -0.70 14.32
CA ALA A 97 12.02 -1.90 14.86
C ALA A 97 13.56 -1.73 14.91
N MET A 98 14.16 -1.01 13.96
CA MET A 98 15.57 -0.66 14.02
C MET A 98 15.94 0.20 15.23
N LYS A 99 15.03 1.05 15.68
CA LYS A 99 15.21 1.94 16.87
C LYS A 99 14.95 1.25 18.20
N GLY A 100 14.67 -0.06 18.20
CA GLY A 100 14.38 -0.82 19.42
C GLY A 100 12.91 -0.72 19.89
N GLY A 101 12.05 -0.12 19.09
CA GLY A 101 10.59 -0.20 19.27
C GLY A 101 10.14 -1.62 18.95
N GLY A 102 9.43 -2.29 19.86
CA GLY A 102 8.75 -3.55 19.54
C GLY A 102 7.83 -3.36 18.35
N VAL A 103 7.63 -4.41 17.56
CA VAL A 103 6.70 -4.41 16.42
C VAL A 103 5.28 -4.19 16.96
N THR A 104 4.87 -2.95 17.13
CA THR A 104 3.47 -2.62 17.36
C THR A 104 2.78 -2.70 15.99
N THR A 105 2.33 -3.89 15.65
CA THR A 105 1.38 -4.07 14.55
C THR A 105 0.01 -3.64 15.04
N THR A 106 -0.19 -2.37 15.26
CA THR A 106 -1.53 -1.82 15.10
C THR A 106 -1.78 -1.82 13.59
N PRO A 107 -2.75 -2.62 13.09
CA PRO A 107 -3.35 -2.26 11.84
C PRO A 107 -3.68 -0.78 11.99
N ASN A 108 -3.31 0.04 11.04
CA ASN A 108 -3.84 1.39 11.03
C ASN A 108 -5.34 1.27 10.77
N THR A 109 -6.08 0.80 11.79
CA THR A 109 -7.52 0.95 11.87
C THR A 109 -7.75 2.43 12.12
N GLY A 110 -7.36 3.22 11.10
CA GLY A 110 -7.83 4.57 10.96
C GLY A 110 -9.34 4.51 10.89
N ASN A 111 -9.89 4.70 12.04
CA ASN A 111 -11.21 5.15 12.40
C ASN A 111 -12.24 5.15 11.25
N ALA A 112 -13.28 4.34 11.45
CA ALA A 112 -14.55 4.58 10.80
C ALA A 112 -14.94 6.05 11.01
N ALA A 113 -15.21 6.72 9.92
CA ALA A 113 -16.00 7.93 9.78
C ALA A 113 -15.96 8.92 10.97
N THR A 114 -14.97 9.78 11.00
CA THR A 114 -15.18 11.16 11.40
C THR A 114 -14.57 12.02 10.29
N GLY A 115 -15.35 12.96 9.76
CA GLY A 115 -14.98 13.80 8.64
C GLY A 115 -13.66 14.51 8.86
N GLY A 116 -12.59 13.94 8.34
CA GLY A 116 -11.30 14.61 8.29
C GLY A 116 -11.43 15.84 7.41
N THR A 117 -11.20 17.00 7.98
CA THR A 117 -11.08 18.29 7.29
C THR A 117 -10.12 18.10 6.11
N GLY A 118 -10.67 17.99 4.90
CA GLY A 118 -9.89 17.95 3.67
C GLY A 118 -9.14 19.27 3.52
N ALA A 119 -7.82 19.23 3.56
CA ALA A 119 -7.04 20.37 3.16
C ALA A 119 -7.16 20.49 1.64
N THR A 120 -7.87 21.52 1.18
CA THR A 120 -7.75 22.00 -0.20
C THR A 120 -6.29 22.39 -0.39
N VAL A 121 -5.57 21.64 -1.19
CA VAL A 121 -4.18 21.97 -1.53
C VAL A 121 -4.16 22.85 -2.77
N LYS A 122 -3.17 23.73 -2.90
CA LYS A 122 -2.93 24.40 -4.17
C LYS A 122 -2.77 23.32 -5.24
N PRO A 123 -3.54 23.37 -6.35
CA PRO A 123 -3.47 22.32 -7.37
C PRO A 123 -2.04 22.07 -7.83
N TYR A 124 -1.64 20.82 -7.90
CA TYR A 124 -0.32 20.41 -8.37
C TYR A 124 -0.42 19.17 -9.26
N LEU A 125 0.64 18.93 -10.03
CA LEU A 125 0.69 17.82 -10.98
C LEU A 125 1.35 16.61 -10.36
N VAL A 126 0.81 15.43 -10.71
CA VAL A 126 1.41 14.13 -10.39
C VAL A 126 1.50 13.29 -11.66
N ARG A 127 2.56 12.52 -11.76
CA ARG A 127 2.75 11.52 -12.82
C ARG A 127 2.42 10.13 -12.30
N VAL A 128 1.49 9.46 -12.97
CA VAL A 128 1.18 8.05 -12.78
C VAL A 128 1.85 7.27 -13.91
N THR A 129 2.61 6.23 -13.57
CA THR A 129 3.35 5.40 -14.53
C THR A 129 2.78 3.98 -14.67
N ILE A 130 1.94 3.56 -13.72
CA ILE A 130 1.31 2.24 -13.69
C ILE A 130 -0.09 2.28 -14.33
N SER A 131 -0.52 1.19 -14.95
CA SER A 131 -1.81 1.09 -15.65
C SER A 131 -2.94 0.47 -14.81
N ASP A 132 -2.61 -0.04 -13.63
CA ASP A 132 -3.54 -0.78 -12.75
C ASP A 132 -3.90 -0.02 -11.46
N LEU A 133 -3.63 1.27 -11.40
CA LEU A 133 -4.04 2.11 -10.29
C LEU A 133 -5.53 2.42 -10.35
N TYR A 134 -6.27 1.99 -9.33
CA TYR A 134 -7.70 2.27 -9.25
C TYR A 134 -8.00 3.73 -8.94
N ILE A 135 -8.97 4.27 -9.66
CA ILE A 135 -9.72 5.44 -9.23
C ILE A 135 -10.79 4.97 -8.24
N ARG A 136 -10.92 5.63 -7.10
CA ARG A 136 -11.90 5.33 -6.06
C ARG A 136 -12.93 6.45 -5.92
N LYS A 137 -14.14 6.11 -5.45
CA LYS A 137 -15.22 7.10 -5.18
C LYS A 137 -14.93 7.99 -3.97
N GLY A 138 -13.92 7.63 -3.15
CA GLY A 138 -13.48 8.37 -1.97
C GLY A 138 -12.03 8.05 -1.60
N PRO A 139 -11.46 8.75 -0.60
CA PRO A 139 -10.08 8.61 -0.20
C PRO A 139 -9.86 7.37 0.66
N GLY A 140 -9.78 6.19 0.03
CA GLY A 140 -9.54 4.93 0.72
C GLY A 140 -9.89 3.71 -0.08
N THR A 141 -9.29 2.57 0.25
CA THR A 141 -9.58 1.26 -0.37
C THR A 141 -10.95 0.71 0.02
N ASN A 142 -11.57 1.23 1.07
CA ASN A 142 -12.94 0.94 1.50
C ASN A 142 -14.01 1.61 0.61
N TYR A 143 -13.63 2.54 -0.24
CA TYR A 143 -14.56 3.15 -1.20
C TYR A 143 -14.61 2.34 -2.50
N GLY A 144 -15.78 2.33 -3.12
CA GLY A 144 -16.01 1.64 -4.39
C GLY A 144 -15.04 2.08 -5.49
N LYS A 145 -14.69 1.13 -6.36
CA LYS A 145 -13.84 1.37 -7.53
C LYS A 145 -14.61 2.13 -8.61
N ASN A 146 -13.92 3.01 -9.33
CA ASN A 146 -14.45 3.77 -10.46
C ASN A 146 -13.53 3.62 -11.70
N GLY A 147 -13.04 2.40 -11.92
CA GLY A 147 -12.11 2.09 -13.02
C GLY A 147 -10.65 2.29 -12.66
N PHE A 148 -9.81 2.23 -13.68
CA PHE A 148 -8.36 2.44 -13.60
C PHE A 148 -7.98 3.79 -14.20
N ILE A 149 -6.93 4.40 -13.64
CA ILE A 149 -6.30 5.56 -14.26
C ILE A 149 -5.21 5.07 -15.22
N LYS A 150 -5.16 5.64 -16.41
CA LYS A 150 -4.09 5.37 -17.38
C LYS A 150 -2.78 6.03 -16.95
N PRO A 151 -1.61 5.51 -17.36
CA PRO A 151 -0.35 6.25 -17.22
C PRO A 151 -0.46 7.65 -17.82
N GLY A 152 0.01 8.67 -17.09
CA GLY A 152 -0.13 10.06 -17.52
C GLY A 152 0.16 11.06 -16.41
N VAL A 153 -0.06 12.34 -16.72
CA VAL A 153 0.08 13.44 -15.76
C VAL A 153 -1.31 13.95 -15.40
N TYR A 154 -1.57 14.10 -14.11
CA TYR A 154 -2.88 14.47 -13.57
C TYR A 154 -2.76 15.58 -12.54
N THR A 155 -3.78 16.41 -12.44
CA THR A 155 -3.85 17.48 -11.44
C THR A 155 -4.58 16.98 -10.20
N ILE A 156 -3.94 17.12 -9.04
CA ILE A 156 -4.53 16.88 -7.72
C ILE A 156 -5.03 18.21 -7.16
N VAL A 157 -6.25 18.22 -6.63
CA VAL A 157 -6.91 19.42 -6.08
C VAL A 157 -7.22 19.31 -4.59
N GLU A 158 -7.17 18.12 -4.04
CA GLU A 158 -7.45 17.84 -2.63
C GLU A 158 -6.64 16.62 -2.18
N GLU A 159 -6.10 16.66 -0.96
CA GLU A 159 -5.46 15.51 -0.34
C GLU A 159 -6.21 15.09 0.91
N ARG A 160 -6.29 13.78 1.15
CA ARG A 160 -6.80 13.19 2.39
C ARG A 160 -6.02 11.96 2.78
N THR A 161 -5.99 11.68 4.06
CA THR A 161 -5.61 10.37 4.58
C THR A 161 -6.78 9.40 4.44
N GLY A 162 -6.48 8.12 4.27
CA GLY A 162 -7.51 7.09 4.12
C GLY A 162 -6.92 5.69 4.08
N ALA A 163 -7.77 4.69 4.20
CA ALA A 163 -7.34 3.30 4.22
C ALA A 163 -6.61 2.92 2.93
N GLY A 164 -5.51 2.16 3.05
CA GLY A 164 -4.82 1.53 1.93
C GLY A 164 -3.82 2.40 1.17
N ALA A 165 -3.55 3.62 1.63
CA ALA A 165 -2.48 4.47 1.13
C ALA A 165 -2.03 5.49 2.19
N SER A 166 -0.82 6.00 2.05
CA SER A 166 -0.32 7.08 2.92
C SER A 166 -1.11 8.37 2.72
N LYS A 167 -1.46 8.65 1.48
CA LYS A 167 -2.31 9.77 1.07
C LYS A 167 -3.14 9.41 -0.16
N TRP A 168 -4.29 10.03 -0.25
CA TRP A 168 -5.20 10.00 -1.40
C TRP A 168 -5.29 11.38 -2.01
N GLY A 169 -5.16 11.46 -3.33
CA GLY A 169 -5.31 12.68 -4.11
C GLY A 169 -6.59 12.66 -4.93
N LYS A 170 -7.38 13.74 -4.84
CA LYS A 170 -8.57 13.93 -5.66
C LYS A 170 -8.18 14.50 -7.01
N LEU A 171 -8.61 13.81 -8.05
CA LEU A 171 -8.39 14.25 -9.42
C LEU A 171 -9.24 15.49 -9.76
N LYS A 172 -8.64 16.48 -10.38
CA LYS A 172 -9.33 17.69 -10.87
C LYS A 172 -10.44 17.37 -11.87
N SER A 173 -10.32 16.27 -12.60
CA SER A 173 -11.33 15.80 -13.55
C SER A 173 -12.67 15.38 -12.90
N GLY A 174 -12.71 15.24 -11.57
CA GLY A 174 -13.89 14.73 -10.87
C GLY A 174 -14.04 13.20 -10.93
N ALA A 175 -13.14 12.48 -11.61
CA ALA A 175 -13.21 11.03 -11.75
C ALA A 175 -13.10 10.28 -10.41
N GLY A 176 -12.55 10.92 -9.38
CA GLY A 176 -12.45 10.36 -8.03
C GLY A 176 -11.08 10.56 -7.41
N TRP A 177 -10.68 9.57 -6.59
CA TRP A 177 -9.48 9.61 -5.77
C TRP A 177 -8.49 8.52 -6.21
N ILE A 178 -7.22 8.86 -6.22
CA ILE A 178 -6.12 7.91 -6.47
C ILE A 178 -5.17 7.88 -5.28
N SER A 179 -4.51 6.74 -5.07
CA SER A 179 -3.41 6.65 -4.10
C SER A 179 -2.22 7.46 -4.61
N LEU A 180 -1.70 8.35 -3.78
CA LEU A 180 -0.50 9.14 -4.08
C LEU A 180 0.79 8.34 -3.83
N ASP A 181 0.72 7.15 -3.25
CA ASP A 181 1.87 6.24 -3.12
C ASP A 181 2.37 5.75 -4.49
N TYR A 182 1.51 5.81 -5.51
CA TYR A 182 1.80 5.40 -6.90
C TYR A 182 1.85 6.56 -7.88
N ALA A 183 1.93 7.79 -7.37
CA ALA A 183 1.98 9.00 -8.20
C ALA A 183 3.10 9.92 -7.69
N LYS A 184 3.98 10.34 -8.59
CA LYS A 184 5.08 11.25 -8.26
C LYS A 184 4.72 12.69 -8.63
N ALA A 185 4.96 13.65 -7.73
CA ALA A 185 4.84 15.07 -8.04
C ALA A 185 5.79 15.45 -9.20
N VAL A 186 5.33 16.33 -10.09
CA VAL A 186 6.05 16.78 -11.29
C VAL A 186 6.36 18.26 -11.18
#